data_6c2e5843caadb13c553c6cabd31da119
#
_entry.id   6c2e5843caadb13c553c6cabd31da119
#
_cell.length_a   1.000
_cell.length_b   1.000
_cell.length_c   1.000
_cell.angle_alpha   90.00
_cell.angle_beta   90.00
_cell.angle_gamma   90.00
#
_symmetry.space_group_name_H-M   'P 1'
#
loop_
_entity.id
_entity.type
_entity.pdbx_description
1 polymer ?
#
loop_
_entity_poly.entity_id
_entity_poly.type
_entity_poly.pdbx_seq_one_letter_code
_entity_poly.pdbx_strand_id
1 'polypeptide(L)'
;MVLEELVGLDAEVAQLRRGDPGALGALLERYQNRLYRYLLRFVRQPAVAEDLFQQTWVRVAQGIRRFDPRRNFEAWLFAVARNLTIDHLRRYAPESLDEPLPSGDAAHEVIAAEAPTALEQVLSRERAGLLATAVSELPAVYREVLTLRFEEEMKLEDIAELLDAPLSTVKTRLRRSLEALRRKLEKDFGAGNSYE
;
A
#
# COMPACT_ATOMS: atom_id res chain seq x y z
N MET A 1 22.29 8.19 -2.97
CA MET A 1 21.39 7.07 -2.67
C MET A 1 20.03 7.27 -3.33
N VAL A 2 19.15 8.18 -2.88
CA VAL A 2 17.79 8.38 -3.50
C VAL A 2 17.83 8.78 -4.98
N LEU A 3 18.79 9.61 -5.41
CA LEU A 3 18.95 10.03 -6.81
C LEU A 3 19.45 8.89 -7.70
N GLU A 4 20.33 8.03 -7.20
CA GLU A 4 20.83 6.85 -7.93
C GLU A 4 19.74 5.79 -8.11
N GLU A 5 18.88 5.60 -7.11
CA GLU A 5 17.72 4.70 -7.22
C GLU A 5 16.70 5.19 -8.25
N LEU A 6 16.41 6.49 -8.29
CA LEU A 6 15.51 7.07 -9.29
C LEU A 6 16.06 6.96 -10.71
N VAL A 7 17.35 7.22 -10.90
CA VAL A 7 18.02 7.07 -12.21
C VAL A 7 18.00 5.61 -12.66
N GLY A 8 18.19 4.67 -11.73
CA GLY A 8 18.12 3.23 -12.00
C GLY A 8 16.71 2.79 -12.43
N LEU A 9 15.69 3.28 -11.74
CA LEU A 9 14.28 2.95 -12.05
C LEU A 9 13.88 3.44 -13.45
N ASP A 10 14.20 4.69 -13.79
CA ASP A 10 13.89 5.25 -15.11
C ASP A 10 14.58 4.46 -16.23
N ALA A 11 15.82 3.99 -16.00
CA ALA A 11 16.54 3.16 -16.94
C ALA A 11 15.88 1.78 -17.10
N GLU A 12 15.49 1.11 -16.02
CA GLU A 12 14.78 -0.18 -16.02
C GLU A 12 13.45 -0.08 -16.76
N VAL A 13 12.66 0.95 -16.47
CA VAL A 13 11.38 1.23 -17.17
C VAL A 13 11.60 1.48 -18.67
N ALA A 14 12.63 2.25 -19.04
CA ALA A 14 12.97 2.49 -20.42
C ALA A 14 13.44 1.22 -21.15
N GLN A 15 14.16 0.33 -20.49
CA GLN A 15 14.58 -0.97 -21.02
C GLN A 15 13.38 -1.89 -21.22
N LEU A 16 12.47 -1.98 -20.25
CA LEU A 16 11.25 -2.78 -20.36
C LEU A 16 10.37 -2.29 -21.52
N ARG A 17 10.24 -0.98 -21.71
CA ARG A 17 9.52 -0.40 -22.86
C ARG A 17 10.11 -0.78 -24.20
N ARG A 18 11.44 -1.00 -24.29
CA ARG A 18 12.13 -1.50 -25.48
C ARG A 18 11.98 -3.02 -25.68
N GLY A 19 11.39 -3.70 -24.69
CA GLY A 19 11.14 -5.14 -24.75
C GLY A 19 12.25 -6.00 -24.14
N ASP A 20 13.10 -5.42 -23.29
CA ASP A 20 14.11 -6.18 -22.56
C ASP A 20 13.44 -7.00 -21.42
N PRO A 21 13.47 -8.34 -21.50
CA PRO A 21 12.85 -9.19 -20.47
C PRO A 21 13.61 -9.13 -19.14
N GLY A 22 14.90 -8.81 -19.13
CA GLY A 22 15.69 -8.68 -17.89
C GLY A 22 15.22 -7.51 -17.03
N ALA A 23 14.77 -6.42 -17.66
CA ALA A 23 14.25 -5.27 -16.96
C ALA A 23 12.93 -5.58 -16.21
N LEU A 24 12.09 -6.51 -16.72
CA LEU A 24 10.91 -6.96 -16.01
C LEU A 24 11.28 -7.67 -14.71
N GLY A 25 12.31 -8.52 -14.73
CA GLY A 25 12.83 -9.21 -13.54
C GLY A 25 13.32 -8.23 -12.48
N ALA A 26 14.09 -7.22 -12.85
CA ALA A 26 14.60 -6.20 -11.94
C ALA A 26 13.45 -5.39 -11.27
N LEU A 27 12.47 -4.97 -12.05
CA LEU A 27 11.29 -4.27 -11.53
C LEU A 27 10.45 -5.19 -10.61
N LEU A 28 10.32 -6.47 -10.96
CA LEU A 28 9.60 -7.45 -10.14
C LEU A 28 10.29 -7.63 -8.79
N GLU A 29 11.62 -7.81 -8.75
CA GLU A 29 12.38 -7.91 -7.50
C GLU A 29 12.24 -6.67 -6.63
N ARG A 30 12.25 -5.48 -7.24
CA ARG A 30 12.11 -4.20 -6.54
C ARG A 30 10.75 -4.04 -5.88
N TYR A 31 9.67 -4.43 -6.56
CA TYR A 31 8.30 -4.14 -6.12
C TYR A 31 7.55 -5.34 -5.52
N GLN A 32 8.08 -6.59 -5.63
CA GLN A 32 7.35 -7.80 -5.24
C GLN A 32 6.76 -7.74 -3.83
N ASN A 33 7.56 -7.38 -2.82
CA ASN A 33 7.13 -7.36 -1.42
C ASN A 33 6.13 -6.24 -1.14
N ARG A 34 6.35 -5.05 -1.71
CA ARG A 34 5.50 -3.88 -1.53
C ARG A 34 4.14 -4.11 -2.19
N LEU A 35 4.15 -4.51 -3.47
CA LEU A 35 2.95 -4.76 -4.25
C LEU A 35 2.12 -5.91 -3.67
N TYR A 36 2.75 -7.01 -3.28
CA TYR A 36 2.06 -8.14 -2.66
C TYR A 36 1.38 -7.75 -1.34
N ARG A 37 2.09 -7.04 -0.45
CA ARG A 37 1.51 -6.55 0.82
C ARG A 37 0.33 -5.60 0.56
N TYR A 38 0.46 -4.70 -0.40
CA TYR A 38 -0.63 -3.81 -0.81
C TYR A 38 -1.87 -4.61 -1.21
N LEU A 39 -1.74 -5.56 -2.12
CA LEU A 39 -2.84 -6.42 -2.58
C LEU A 39 -3.46 -7.21 -1.43
N LEU A 40 -2.62 -7.87 -0.60
CA LEU A 40 -3.07 -8.67 0.53
C LEU A 40 -3.91 -7.85 1.54
N ARG A 41 -3.58 -6.58 1.75
CA ARG A 41 -4.38 -5.70 2.62
C ARG A 41 -5.80 -5.49 2.13
N PHE A 42 -6.02 -5.51 0.83
CA PHE A 42 -7.35 -5.32 0.26
C PHE A 42 -8.15 -6.61 0.22
N VAL A 43 -7.55 -7.69 -0.29
CA VAL A 43 -8.28 -8.94 -0.50
C VAL A 43 -8.24 -9.90 0.70
N ARG A 44 -7.27 -9.75 1.60
CA ARG A 44 -7.09 -10.55 2.83
C ARG A 44 -7.06 -12.07 2.64
N GLN A 45 -6.94 -12.51 1.43
CA GLN A 45 -6.82 -13.91 1.06
C GLN A 45 -5.51 -14.07 0.29
N PRO A 46 -4.51 -14.80 0.84
CA PRO A 46 -3.19 -14.94 0.22
C PRO A 46 -3.25 -15.46 -1.22
N ALA A 47 -4.06 -16.47 -1.49
CA ALA A 47 -4.20 -17.02 -2.84
C ALA A 47 -4.73 -15.98 -3.85
N VAL A 48 -5.72 -15.18 -3.45
CA VAL A 48 -6.26 -14.09 -4.30
C VAL A 48 -5.23 -12.98 -4.50
N ALA A 49 -4.47 -12.63 -3.44
CA ALA A 49 -3.41 -11.63 -3.55
C ALA A 49 -2.31 -12.09 -4.52
N GLU A 50 -1.95 -13.37 -4.51
CA GLU A 50 -0.99 -13.96 -5.44
C GLU A 50 -1.48 -13.92 -6.88
N ASP A 51 -2.73 -14.30 -7.13
CA ASP A 51 -3.35 -14.23 -8.46
C ASP A 51 -3.37 -12.78 -8.99
N LEU A 52 -3.78 -11.83 -8.15
CA LEU A 52 -3.80 -10.41 -8.54
C LEU A 52 -2.40 -9.86 -8.76
N PHE A 53 -1.42 -10.29 -7.98
CA PHE A 53 -0.02 -9.93 -8.17
C PHE A 53 0.48 -10.40 -9.55
N GLN A 54 0.25 -11.66 -9.92
CA GLN A 54 0.62 -12.19 -11.23
C GLN A 54 -0.10 -11.45 -12.35
N GLN A 55 -1.42 -11.23 -12.22
CA GLN A 55 -2.21 -10.48 -13.21
C GLN A 55 -1.71 -9.04 -13.37
N THR A 56 -1.27 -8.40 -12.28
CA THR A 56 -0.71 -7.05 -12.34
C THR A 56 0.53 -7.02 -13.23
N TRP A 57 1.47 -7.94 -13.04
CA TRP A 57 2.69 -7.97 -13.86
C TRP A 57 2.42 -8.35 -15.32
N VAL A 58 1.45 -9.20 -15.59
CA VAL A 58 0.99 -9.46 -16.96
C VAL A 58 0.44 -8.18 -17.60
N ARG A 59 -0.39 -7.40 -16.87
CA ARG A 59 -0.91 -6.13 -17.37
C ARG A 59 0.17 -5.09 -17.57
N VAL A 60 1.15 -5.04 -16.66
CA VAL A 60 2.33 -4.16 -16.79
C VAL A 60 3.10 -4.50 -18.07
N ALA A 61 3.44 -5.77 -18.28
CA ALA A 61 4.16 -6.20 -19.48
C ALA A 61 3.42 -5.87 -20.78
N GLN A 62 2.09 -6.01 -20.79
CA GLN A 62 1.25 -5.68 -21.94
C GLN A 62 1.09 -4.16 -22.17
N GLY A 63 1.04 -3.39 -21.07
CA GLY A 63 0.73 -1.96 -21.09
C GLY A 63 1.96 -1.04 -21.17
N ILE A 64 3.14 -1.54 -20.83
CA ILE A 64 4.35 -0.72 -20.64
C ILE A 64 4.76 0.08 -21.88
N ARG A 65 4.50 -0.43 -23.08
CA ARG A 65 4.81 0.29 -24.33
C ARG A 65 3.97 1.57 -24.50
N ARG A 66 2.79 1.65 -23.86
CA ARG A 66 1.89 2.81 -23.88
C ARG A 66 2.07 3.70 -22.65
N PHE A 67 2.86 3.26 -21.69
CA PHE A 67 3.15 4.05 -20.49
C PHE A 67 3.90 5.33 -20.87
N ASP A 68 3.41 6.49 -20.40
CA ASP A 68 4.10 7.77 -20.57
C ASP A 68 5.25 7.88 -19.56
N PRO A 69 6.53 7.94 -20.01
CA PRO A 69 7.67 8.01 -19.12
C PRO A 69 7.77 9.31 -18.31
N ARG A 70 6.92 10.31 -18.57
CA ARG A 70 6.85 11.53 -17.75
C ARG A 70 6.03 11.33 -16.48
N ARG A 71 5.26 10.24 -16.43
CA ARG A 71 4.45 9.89 -15.25
C ARG A 71 5.26 9.04 -14.28
N ASN A 72 4.85 9.04 -13.02
CA ASN A 72 5.46 8.19 -12.00
C ASN A 72 5.11 6.71 -12.27
N PHE A 73 6.14 5.88 -12.55
CA PHE A 73 5.95 4.45 -12.82
C PHE A 73 5.33 3.72 -11.64
N GLU A 74 5.75 4.04 -10.42
CA GLU A 74 5.23 3.41 -9.22
C GLU A 74 3.73 3.68 -9.05
N ALA A 75 3.30 4.94 -9.19
CA ALA A 75 1.89 5.30 -9.14
C ALA A 75 1.08 4.54 -10.22
N TRP A 76 1.62 4.41 -11.43
CA TRP A 76 0.99 3.66 -12.50
C TRP A 76 0.91 2.16 -12.19
N LEU A 77 1.98 1.54 -11.68
CA LEU A 77 2.00 0.13 -11.27
C LEU A 77 0.92 -0.16 -10.21
N PHE A 78 0.87 0.66 -9.16
CA PHE A 78 -0.13 0.50 -8.11
C PHE A 78 -1.56 0.81 -8.59
N ALA A 79 -1.75 1.72 -9.56
CA ALA A 79 -3.05 1.94 -10.18
C ALA A 79 -3.53 0.70 -10.96
N VAL A 80 -2.63 0.02 -11.67
CA VAL A 80 -2.96 -1.26 -12.35
C VAL A 80 -3.40 -2.31 -11.35
N ALA A 81 -2.66 -2.48 -10.25
CA ALA A 81 -2.97 -3.42 -9.17
C ALA A 81 -4.32 -3.10 -8.51
N ARG A 82 -4.54 -1.82 -8.19
CA ARG A 82 -5.79 -1.32 -7.61
C ARG A 82 -7.00 -1.62 -8.48
N ASN A 83 -6.91 -1.33 -9.77
CA ASN A 83 -8.02 -1.55 -10.69
C ASN A 83 -8.39 -3.04 -10.77
N LEU A 84 -7.39 -3.93 -10.85
CA LEU A 84 -7.61 -5.37 -10.81
C LEU A 84 -8.27 -5.81 -9.48
N THR A 85 -7.83 -5.25 -8.38
CA THR A 85 -8.40 -5.53 -7.05
C THR A 85 -9.85 -5.09 -6.95
N ILE A 86 -10.18 -3.88 -7.39
CA ILE A 86 -11.56 -3.37 -7.40
C ILE A 86 -12.45 -4.24 -8.31
N ASP A 87 -11.96 -4.60 -9.49
CA ASP A 87 -12.69 -5.47 -10.40
C ASP A 87 -12.95 -6.86 -9.81
N HIS A 88 -11.96 -7.41 -9.09
CA HIS A 88 -12.12 -8.66 -8.35
C HIS A 88 -13.18 -8.53 -7.24
N LEU A 89 -13.08 -7.52 -6.39
CA LEU A 89 -14.02 -7.30 -5.28
C LEU A 89 -15.45 -7.09 -5.79
N ARG A 90 -15.64 -6.34 -6.86
CA ARG A 90 -16.98 -6.14 -7.48
C ARG A 90 -17.60 -7.43 -7.98
N ARG A 91 -16.80 -8.39 -8.45
CA ARG A 91 -17.29 -9.68 -8.97
C ARG A 91 -17.63 -10.67 -7.87
N TYR A 92 -16.84 -10.72 -6.81
CA TYR A 92 -16.89 -11.81 -5.82
C TYR A 92 -17.34 -11.37 -4.44
N ALA A 93 -17.35 -10.07 -4.14
CA ALA A 93 -17.79 -9.50 -2.87
C ALA A 93 -18.49 -8.14 -3.10
N PRO A 94 -19.64 -8.10 -3.76
CA PRO A 94 -20.33 -6.86 -4.10
C PRO A 94 -20.74 -6.03 -2.87
N GLU A 95 -20.94 -6.68 -1.71
CA GLU A 95 -21.30 -6.02 -0.43
C GLU A 95 -20.08 -5.51 0.35
N SER A 96 -18.85 -5.91 -0.03
CA SER A 96 -17.61 -5.62 0.73
C SER A 96 -17.04 -4.23 0.48
N LEU A 97 -17.58 -3.45 -0.44
CA LEU A 97 -17.06 -2.10 -0.75
C LEU A 97 -17.47 -1.05 0.30
N ASP A 98 -18.52 -1.32 1.08
CA ASP A 98 -19.07 -0.40 2.08
C ASP A 98 -18.89 -0.87 3.55
N GLU A 99 -18.47 -2.12 3.80
CA GLU A 99 -18.25 -2.64 5.14
C GLU A 99 -16.77 -2.60 5.58
N PRO A 100 -16.51 -2.32 6.90
CA PRO A 100 -15.17 -2.47 7.46
C PRO A 100 -14.80 -3.95 7.49
N LEU A 101 -13.79 -4.32 6.69
CA LEU A 101 -13.30 -5.69 6.58
C LEU A 101 -12.72 -6.20 7.92
N PRO A 102 -12.96 -7.48 8.32
CA PRO A 102 -12.48 -8.04 9.58
C PRO A 102 -10.94 -8.07 9.65
N SER A 103 -10.41 -7.86 10.85
CA SER A 103 -8.97 -7.83 11.14
C SER A 103 -8.35 -9.22 10.95
N GLY A 104 -7.33 -9.31 10.11
CA GLY A 104 -6.43 -10.44 10.06
C GLY A 104 -5.03 -9.98 10.43
N ASP A 105 -4.40 -10.67 11.39
CA ASP A 105 -3.04 -10.40 11.86
C ASP A 105 -2.03 -10.56 10.73
N ALA A 106 -1.53 -9.45 10.21
CA ALA A 106 -0.31 -9.44 9.44
C ALA A 106 0.77 -8.80 10.31
N ALA A 107 1.59 -9.62 10.94
CA ALA A 107 2.76 -9.18 11.68
C ALA A 107 3.70 -8.43 10.71
N HIS A 108 3.93 -7.16 10.99
CA HIS A 108 4.93 -6.36 10.30
C HIS A 108 6.29 -6.57 10.94
N GLU A 109 7.21 -7.12 10.19
CA GLU A 109 8.62 -7.06 10.51
C GLU A 109 9.12 -5.64 10.17
N VAL A 110 9.26 -4.82 11.22
CA VAL A 110 9.87 -3.48 11.11
C VAL A 110 11.37 -3.69 11.09
N ILE A 111 12.02 -3.33 9.97
CA ILE A 111 13.48 -3.29 9.89
C ILE A 111 13.95 -2.11 10.74
N ALA A 112 14.61 -2.40 11.87
CA ALA A 112 15.12 -1.45 12.83
C ALA A 112 16.47 -0.87 12.38
N ALA A 113 16.61 0.44 12.47
CA ALA A 113 17.90 1.11 12.58
C ALA A 113 18.26 1.18 14.07
N GLU A 114 19.49 0.72 14.42
CA GLU A 114 20.07 0.59 15.76
C GLU A 114 19.34 -0.39 16.70
N ALA A 115 20.11 -1.35 17.28
CA ALA A 115 19.56 -2.45 18.07
C ALA A 115 18.87 -1.93 19.34
N PRO A 116 17.52 -1.87 19.37
CA PRO A 116 16.78 -1.47 20.55
C PRO A 116 16.91 -2.53 21.65
N THR A 117 16.80 -2.12 22.91
CA THR A 117 16.75 -3.05 24.05
C THR A 117 15.56 -4.02 23.90
N ALA A 118 15.65 -5.20 24.54
CA ALA A 118 14.57 -6.20 24.47
C ALA A 118 13.19 -5.61 24.88
N LEU A 119 13.17 -4.71 25.85
CA LEU A 119 11.96 -4.03 26.31
C LEU A 119 11.42 -3.05 25.23
N GLU A 120 12.30 -2.26 24.60
CA GLU A 120 11.91 -1.34 23.52
C GLU A 120 11.40 -2.09 22.30
N GLN A 121 11.95 -3.28 22.00
CA GLN A 121 11.45 -4.14 20.92
C GLN A 121 10.04 -4.66 21.22
N VAL A 122 9.77 -5.12 22.44
CA VAL A 122 8.44 -5.58 22.84
C VAL A 122 7.44 -4.44 22.78
N LEU A 123 7.73 -3.28 23.36
CA LEU A 123 6.88 -2.10 23.34
C LEU A 123 6.64 -1.57 21.91
N SER A 124 7.65 -1.65 21.06
CA SER A 124 7.51 -1.26 19.63
C SER A 124 6.59 -2.21 18.88
N ARG A 125 6.69 -3.52 19.11
CA ARG A 125 5.82 -4.53 18.50
C ARG A 125 4.37 -4.39 18.96
N GLU A 126 4.15 -4.18 20.27
CA GLU A 126 2.80 -3.94 20.79
C GLU A 126 2.17 -2.69 20.20
N ARG A 127 2.90 -1.57 20.13
CA ARG A 127 2.44 -0.33 19.52
C ARG A 127 2.17 -0.50 18.02
N ALA A 128 3.03 -1.22 17.31
CA ALA A 128 2.83 -1.53 15.90
C ALA A 128 1.58 -2.40 15.67
N GLY A 129 1.34 -3.39 16.54
CA GLY A 129 0.14 -4.21 16.51
C GLY A 129 -1.14 -3.39 16.74
N LEU A 130 -1.15 -2.53 17.76
CA LEU A 130 -2.28 -1.64 18.05
C LEU A 130 -2.56 -0.69 16.87
N LEU A 131 -1.51 -0.11 16.29
CA LEU A 131 -1.64 0.75 15.13
C LEU A 131 -2.20 0.00 13.91
N ALA A 132 -1.68 -1.21 13.64
CA ALA A 132 -2.14 -2.05 12.55
C ALA A 132 -3.63 -2.41 12.71
N THR A 133 -4.05 -2.78 13.92
CA THR A 133 -5.47 -3.04 14.26
C THR A 133 -6.30 -1.79 14.04
N ALA A 134 -5.91 -0.65 14.59
CA ALA A 134 -6.63 0.61 14.45
C ALA A 134 -6.77 1.03 12.97
N VAL A 135 -5.72 0.88 12.16
CA VAL A 135 -5.76 1.15 10.72
C VAL A 135 -6.68 0.16 10.00
N SER A 136 -6.67 -1.14 10.38
CA SER A 136 -7.49 -2.17 9.73
C SER A 136 -8.99 -1.93 9.88
N GLU A 137 -9.40 -1.26 10.95
CA GLU A 137 -10.80 -0.94 11.25
C GLU A 137 -11.28 0.39 10.64
N LEU A 138 -10.39 1.14 9.98
CA LEU A 138 -10.78 2.33 9.22
C LEU A 138 -11.54 1.95 7.94
N PRO A 139 -12.44 2.83 7.45
CA PRO A 139 -13.04 2.69 6.13
C PRO A 139 -11.97 2.48 5.05
N ALA A 140 -12.26 1.64 4.05
CA ALA A 140 -11.30 1.24 3.00
C ALA A 140 -10.63 2.45 2.34
N VAL A 141 -11.39 3.50 2.03
CA VAL A 141 -10.87 4.74 1.41
C VAL A 141 -9.87 5.51 2.29
N TYR A 142 -9.98 5.41 3.62
CA TYR A 142 -9.05 6.05 4.55
C TYR A 142 -7.79 5.21 4.71
N ARG A 143 -7.97 3.91 4.85
CA ARG A 143 -6.86 2.94 4.92
C ARG A 143 -5.99 3.00 3.67
N GLU A 144 -6.61 3.06 2.46
CA GLU A 144 -5.90 3.15 1.20
C GLU A 144 -4.99 4.38 1.14
N VAL A 145 -5.50 5.56 1.48
CA VAL A 145 -4.71 6.79 1.45
C VAL A 145 -3.57 6.76 2.48
N LEU A 146 -3.80 6.18 3.68
CA LEU A 146 -2.74 6.01 4.68
C LEU A 146 -1.65 5.06 4.20
N THR A 147 -2.03 3.90 3.64
CA THR A 147 -1.07 2.94 3.08
C THR A 147 -0.23 3.57 1.98
N LEU A 148 -0.85 4.19 0.99
CA LEU A 148 -0.13 4.83 -0.11
C LEU A 148 0.80 5.96 0.38
N ARG A 149 0.37 6.74 1.37
CA ARG A 149 1.17 7.88 1.86
C ARG A 149 2.31 7.47 2.78
N PHE A 150 2.08 6.55 3.75
CA PHE A 150 3.01 6.27 4.83
C PHE A 150 3.77 4.96 4.68
N GLU A 151 3.24 3.99 3.95
CA GLU A 151 3.95 2.72 3.71
C GLU A 151 4.60 2.69 2.34
N GLU A 152 3.92 3.24 1.34
CA GLU A 152 4.46 3.34 -0.01
C GLU A 152 5.16 4.68 -0.25
N GLU A 153 5.14 5.60 0.72
CA GLU A 153 5.81 6.91 0.71
C GLU A 153 5.48 7.80 -0.50
N MET A 154 4.35 7.54 -1.14
CA MET A 154 3.94 8.27 -2.35
C MET A 154 3.63 9.73 -2.06
N LYS A 155 3.94 10.61 -3.02
CA LYS A 155 3.51 12.01 -2.99
C LYS A 155 1.99 12.10 -3.17
N LEU A 156 1.38 13.15 -2.62
CA LEU A 156 -0.08 13.32 -2.72
C LEU A 156 -0.56 13.49 -4.17
N GLU A 157 0.29 14.06 -5.02
CA GLU A 157 0.05 14.22 -6.45
C GLU A 157 -0.01 12.85 -7.15
N ASP A 158 0.93 11.95 -6.82
CA ASP A 158 0.97 10.59 -7.36
C ASP A 158 -0.23 9.76 -6.87
N ILE A 159 -0.62 9.94 -5.59
CA ILE A 159 -1.83 9.31 -5.02
C ILE A 159 -3.09 9.84 -5.72
N ALA A 160 -3.15 11.12 -6.05
CA ALA A 160 -4.28 11.71 -6.74
C ALA A 160 -4.45 11.11 -8.14
N GLU A 161 -3.34 10.94 -8.85
CA GLU A 161 -3.31 10.28 -10.16
C GLU A 161 -3.71 8.80 -10.04
N LEU A 162 -3.13 8.06 -9.07
CA LEU A 162 -3.43 6.65 -8.83
C LEU A 162 -4.91 6.41 -8.52
N LEU A 163 -5.52 7.28 -7.70
CA LEU A 163 -6.91 7.15 -7.26
C LEU A 163 -7.91 7.75 -8.26
N ASP A 164 -7.43 8.37 -9.35
CA ASP A 164 -8.24 9.16 -10.29
C ASP A 164 -9.13 10.17 -9.53
N ALA A 165 -8.53 10.94 -8.64
CA ALA A 165 -9.23 11.86 -7.75
C ALA A 165 -8.50 13.22 -7.68
N PRO A 166 -9.24 14.33 -7.50
CA PRO A 166 -8.62 15.63 -7.30
C PRO A 166 -7.67 15.63 -6.09
N LEU A 167 -6.55 16.34 -6.18
CA LEU A 167 -5.58 16.47 -5.08
C LEU A 167 -6.22 17.01 -3.79
N SER A 168 -7.18 17.91 -3.91
CA SER A 168 -7.96 18.42 -2.77
C SER A 168 -8.75 17.32 -2.05
N THR A 169 -9.29 16.37 -2.82
CA THR A 169 -9.98 15.19 -2.28
C THR A 169 -9.01 14.28 -1.53
N VAL A 170 -7.83 14.02 -2.09
CA VAL A 170 -6.79 13.20 -1.43
C VAL A 170 -6.33 13.85 -0.13
N LYS A 171 -6.04 15.17 -0.14
CA LYS A 171 -5.69 15.92 1.08
C LYS A 171 -6.79 15.84 2.15
N THR A 172 -8.05 15.95 1.74
CA THR A 172 -9.19 15.84 2.67
C THR A 172 -9.35 14.43 3.22
N ARG A 173 -9.19 13.39 2.38
CA ARG A 173 -9.21 11.99 2.82
C ARG A 173 -8.09 11.70 3.81
N LEU A 174 -6.87 12.14 3.52
CA LEU A 174 -5.71 11.96 4.40
C LEU A 174 -5.94 12.61 5.77
N ARG A 175 -6.41 13.87 5.80
CA ARG A 175 -6.73 14.56 7.06
C ARG A 175 -7.78 13.81 7.86
N ARG A 176 -8.90 13.42 7.23
CA ARG A 176 -9.97 12.67 7.90
C ARG A 176 -9.53 11.28 8.38
N SER A 177 -8.66 10.62 7.62
CA SER A 177 -8.12 9.32 8.02
C SER A 177 -7.23 9.43 9.27
N LEU A 178 -6.37 10.47 9.35
CA LEU A 178 -5.55 10.74 10.53
C LEU A 178 -6.41 11.13 11.75
N GLU A 179 -7.45 11.93 11.56
CA GLU A 179 -8.40 12.29 12.63
C GLU A 179 -9.17 11.06 13.13
N ALA A 180 -9.58 10.17 12.24
CA ALA A 180 -10.26 8.92 12.60
C ALA A 180 -9.33 7.95 13.35
N LEU A 181 -8.09 7.79 12.86
CA LEU A 181 -7.07 6.97 13.48
C LEU A 181 -6.74 7.47 14.88
N ARG A 182 -6.53 8.79 15.04
CA ARG A 182 -6.28 9.40 16.34
C ARG A 182 -7.38 9.12 17.35
N ARG A 183 -8.65 9.35 16.98
CA ARG A 183 -9.80 9.07 17.85
C ARG A 183 -9.88 7.62 18.28
N LYS A 184 -9.53 6.70 17.39
CA LYS A 184 -9.53 5.28 17.68
C LYS A 184 -8.43 4.92 18.66
N LEU A 185 -7.21 5.38 18.44
CA LEU A 185 -6.08 5.17 19.35
C LEU A 185 -6.33 5.80 20.73
N GLU A 186 -6.91 7.01 20.82
CA GLU A 186 -7.28 7.65 22.08
C GLU A 186 -8.30 6.82 22.85
N LYS A 187 -9.27 6.19 22.17
CA LYS A 187 -10.24 5.29 22.79
C LYS A 187 -9.60 4.02 23.33
N ASP A 188 -8.73 3.41 22.54
CA ASP A 188 -8.09 2.14 22.89
C ASP A 188 -7.04 2.33 24.00
N PHE A 189 -6.28 3.44 23.99
CA PHE A 189 -5.34 3.81 25.06
C PHE A 189 -6.04 4.38 26.31
N GLY A 190 -7.20 5.07 26.15
CA GLY A 190 -7.97 5.60 27.26
C GLY A 190 -8.67 4.51 28.08
N ALA A 191 -9.06 3.41 27.45
CA ALA A 191 -9.67 2.27 28.12
C ALA A 191 -8.67 1.44 28.94
N GLY A 192 -7.37 1.48 28.59
CA GLY A 192 -6.32 0.75 29.33
C GLY A 192 -5.83 1.43 30.61
N ASN A 193 -6.20 2.69 30.87
CA ASN A 193 -5.71 3.45 32.04
C ASN A 193 -6.75 3.56 33.18
N SER A 194 -7.80 2.75 33.14
CA SER A 194 -8.88 2.74 34.16
C SER A 194 -8.79 1.54 35.13
N TYR A 195 -7.57 1.07 35.40
CA TYR A 195 -7.31 0.14 36.50
C TYR A 195 -6.47 0.87 37.57
N GLU A 196 -7.11 1.69 38.37
CA GLU A 196 -6.76 1.98 39.74
C GLU A 196 -7.77 1.35 40.69
#